data_3b1dc3f1c7ae8f82af7a25834516593c
#
_entry.id   3b1dc3f1c7ae8f82af7a25834516593c
#
_cell.length_a   1.000
_cell.length_b   1.000
_cell.length_c   1.000
_cell.angle_alpha   90.00
_cell.angle_beta   90.00
_cell.angle_gamma   90.00
#
_symmetry.space_group_name_H-M   'P 1'
#
loop_
_entity.id
_entity.type
_entity.pdbx_description
1 polymer ?
#
loop_
_entity_poly.entity_id
_entity_poly.type
_entity_poly.pdbx_seq_one_letter_code
_entity_poly.pdbx_strand_id
1 'polypeptide(L)'
;MSFADYGFAIWETFYVTVLSTAFSLVLGLPLGVLLVAGDKDGVLPLPGWLMHILNIVINILRSVPFLILMICVFPLTRAIVGTTVGTKATIVPLVVAAFPFVARLVETSLRELDEGVVEAAQSMGATPFQIITKVMIPECLPGLISSMTTALTTIIGYSAMSGVIGGGGLGKIALSYGYYRYQTNIMIVCVVLLVLMVQVFQTVGTFWATRSDKRLRK
;
A
#
# COMPACT_ATOMS: atom_id res chain seq x y z
N MET A 1 9.67 -27.51 -14.04
CA MET A 1 8.48 -26.80 -13.49
C MET A 1 7.35 -26.89 -14.48
N SER A 2 6.16 -27.23 -14.01
CA SER A 2 4.95 -27.32 -14.81
C SER A 2 4.32 -25.92 -14.97
N PHE A 3 3.53 -25.72 -16.06
CA PHE A 3 2.72 -24.50 -16.20
C PHE A 3 1.76 -24.29 -15.02
N ALA A 4 1.28 -25.37 -14.39
CA ALA A 4 0.45 -25.31 -13.20
C ALA A 4 1.16 -24.67 -12.00
N ASP A 5 2.47 -24.89 -11.84
CA ASP A 5 3.27 -24.32 -10.74
C ASP A 5 3.35 -22.78 -10.87
N TYR A 6 3.53 -22.28 -12.10
CA TYR A 6 3.53 -20.84 -12.37
C TYR A 6 2.14 -20.22 -12.15
N GLY A 7 1.07 -20.92 -12.61
CA GLY A 7 -0.30 -20.46 -12.39
C GLY A 7 -0.65 -20.32 -10.91
N PHE A 8 -0.25 -21.31 -10.10
CA PHE A 8 -0.43 -21.27 -8.66
C PHE A 8 0.37 -20.13 -8.02
N ALA A 9 1.62 -19.93 -8.44
CA ALA A 9 2.46 -18.87 -7.91
C ALA A 9 1.96 -17.45 -8.29
N ILE A 10 1.41 -17.27 -9.49
CA ILE A 10 0.72 -16.03 -9.90
C ILE A 10 -0.45 -15.76 -8.96
N TRP A 11 -1.29 -16.79 -8.72
CA TRP A 11 -2.42 -16.67 -7.81
C TRP A 11 -2.00 -16.31 -6.39
N GLU A 12 -0.94 -16.95 -5.85
CA GLU A 12 -0.41 -16.62 -4.53
C GLU A 12 0.08 -15.16 -4.45
N THR A 13 0.84 -14.72 -5.46
CA THR A 13 1.33 -13.33 -5.52
C THR A 13 0.17 -12.34 -5.60
N PHE A 14 -0.83 -12.62 -6.45
CA PHE A 14 -2.04 -11.81 -6.59
C PHE A 14 -2.80 -11.73 -5.26
N TYR A 15 -3.08 -12.88 -4.65
CA TYR A 15 -3.80 -12.99 -3.38
C TYR A 15 -3.13 -12.21 -2.26
N VAL A 16 -1.82 -12.41 -2.06
CA VAL A 16 -1.05 -11.71 -1.04
C VAL A 16 -1.04 -10.21 -1.30
N THR A 17 -0.83 -9.79 -2.54
CA THR A 17 -0.78 -8.37 -2.90
C THR A 17 -2.10 -7.67 -2.64
N VAL A 18 -3.20 -8.24 -3.13
CA VAL A 18 -4.53 -7.63 -3.00
C VAL A 18 -4.95 -7.55 -1.53
N LEU A 19 -4.79 -8.62 -0.77
CA LEU A 19 -5.13 -8.61 0.66
C LEU A 19 -4.25 -7.66 1.47
N SER A 20 -2.93 -7.68 1.23
CA SER A 20 -2.03 -6.76 1.94
C SER A 20 -2.34 -5.31 1.61
N THR A 21 -2.65 -5.00 0.34
CA THR A 21 -3.07 -3.65 -0.06
C THR A 21 -4.39 -3.24 0.60
N ALA A 22 -5.38 -4.14 0.62
CA ALA A 22 -6.67 -3.86 1.25
C ALA A 22 -6.53 -3.55 2.75
N PHE A 23 -5.81 -4.39 3.49
CA PHE A 23 -5.57 -4.15 4.91
C PHE A 23 -4.71 -2.89 5.15
N SER A 24 -3.71 -2.66 4.30
CA SER A 24 -2.90 -1.44 4.40
C SER A 24 -3.71 -0.18 4.10
N LEU A 25 -4.70 -0.25 3.21
CA LEU A 25 -5.62 0.84 2.92
C LEU A 25 -6.57 1.10 4.11
N VAL A 26 -7.13 0.03 4.71
CA VAL A 26 -8.02 0.15 5.87
C VAL A 26 -7.32 0.84 7.05
N LEU A 27 -6.03 0.59 7.25
CA LEU A 27 -5.24 1.22 8.31
C LEU A 27 -4.64 2.57 7.89
N GLY A 28 -4.12 2.64 6.66
CA GLY A 28 -3.36 3.79 6.16
C GLY A 28 -4.24 4.96 5.75
N LEU A 29 -5.45 4.71 5.20
CA LEU A 29 -6.34 5.80 4.77
C LEU A 29 -6.82 6.64 5.98
N PRO A 30 -7.37 6.07 7.07
CA PRO A 30 -7.74 6.85 8.24
C PRO A 30 -6.55 7.58 8.85
N LEU A 31 -5.38 6.94 8.87
CA LEU A 31 -4.17 7.55 9.39
C LEU A 31 -3.69 8.72 8.53
N GLY A 32 -3.70 8.58 7.20
CA GLY A 32 -3.35 9.66 6.28
C GLY A 32 -4.34 10.84 6.34
N VAL A 33 -5.64 10.56 6.46
CA VAL A 33 -6.66 11.59 6.70
C VAL A 33 -6.38 12.29 8.03
N LEU A 34 -6.05 11.56 9.09
CA LEU A 34 -5.74 12.11 10.39
C LEU A 34 -4.51 13.03 10.35
N LEU A 35 -3.49 12.70 9.55
CA LEU A 35 -2.29 13.54 9.39
C LEU A 35 -2.60 14.91 8.76
N VAL A 36 -3.61 14.98 7.88
CA VAL A 36 -4.01 16.25 7.26
C VAL A 36 -5.04 16.97 8.11
N ALA A 37 -6.11 16.27 8.49
CA ALA A 37 -7.20 16.88 9.27
C ALA A 37 -6.76 17.29 10.68
N GLY A 38 -5.82 16.57 11.28
CA GLY A 38 -5.29 16.81 12.62
C GLY A 38 -4.14 17.81 12.68
N ASP A 39 -3.66 18.31 11.54
CA ASP A 39 -2.61 19.33 11.48
C ASP A 39 -3.09 20.64 12.14
N LYS A 40 -2.15 21.54 12.47
CA LYS A 40 -2.42 22.79 13.18
C LYS A 40 -3.48 23.65 12.48
N ASP A 41 -3.42 23.67 11.14
CA ASP A 41 -4.33 24.43 10.28
C ASP A 41 -5.40 23.52 9.64
N GLY A 42 -5.54 22.28 10.13
CA GLY A 42 -6.48 21.30 9.61
C GLY A 42 -7.92 21.48 10.14
N VAL A 43 -8.84 20.72 9.60
CA VAL A 43 -10.28 20.81 9.94
C VAL A 43 -10.62 20.24 11.35
N LEU A 44 -9.73 19.45 11.94
CA LEU A 44 -9.86 18.84 13.26
C LEU A 44 -8.52 18.90 14.02
N PRO A 45 -8.01 20.09 14.37
CA PRO A 45 -6.66 20.23 14.92
C PRO A 45 -6.45 19.40 16.16
N LEU A 46 -5.40 18.55 16.15
CA LEU A 46 -4.99 17.71 17.25
C LEU A 46 -3.82 18.34 18.04
N PRO A 47 -3.63 17.92 19.30
CA PRO A 47 -2.48 18.38 20.07
C PRO A 47 -1.16 18.13 19.32
N GLY A 48 -0.29 19.15 19.22
CA GLY A 48 0.94 19.08 18.43
C GLY A 48 1.88 17.94 18.83
N TRP A 49 1.92 17.58 20.13
CA TRP A 49 2.71 16.46 20.61
C TRP A 49 2.23 15.10 20.01
N LEU A 50 0.91 14.92 19.87
CA LEU A 50 0.33 13.71 19.28
C LEU A 50 0.69 13.60 17.80
N MET A 51 0.52 14.71 17.04
CA MET A 51 0.91 14.78 15.64
C MET A 51 2.41 14.52 15.46
N HIS A 52 3.25 15.03 16.36
CA HIS A 52 4.69 14.78 16.32
C HIS A 52 5.02 13.31 16.53
N ILE A 53 4.39 12.65 17.52
CA ILE A 53 4.57 11.20 17.76
C ILE A 53 4.13 10.38 16.55
N LEU A 54 2.94 10.66 15.98
CA LEU A 54 2.43 9.96 14.80
C LEU A 54 3.41 10.09 13.62
N ASN A 55 3.92 11.29 13.37
CA ASN A 55 4.89 11.53 12.32
C ASN A 55 6.20 10.77 12.55
N ILE A 56 6.71 10.74 13.78
CA ILE A 56 7.93 9.99 14.13
C ILE A 56 7.71 8.48 13.89
N VAL A 57 6.63 7.92 14.39
CA VAL A 57 6.33 6.49 14.25
C VAL A 57 6.22 6.09 12.78
N ILE A 58 5.48 6.85 11.99
CA ILE A 58 5.35 6.61 10.54
C ILE A 58 6.71 6.69 9.84
N ASN A 59 7.52 7.70 10.16
CA ASN A 59 8.84 7.87 9.56
C ASN A 59 9.80 6.74 9.93
N ILE A 60 9.80 6.29 11.20
CA ILE A 60 10.62 5.16 11.65
C ILE A 60 10.23 3.89 10.89
N LEU A 61 8.94 3.54 10.85
CA LEU A 61 8.46 2.33 10.17
C LEU A 61 8.81 2.33 8.66
N ARG A 62 8.79 3.49 8.02
CA ARG A 62 9.18 3.64 6.60
C ARG A 62 10.70 3.64 6.37
N SER A 63 11.48 3.93 7.38
CA SER A 63 12.94 3.98 7.29
C SER A 63 13.59 2.61 7.44
N VAL A 64 12.89 1.63 7.99
CA VAL A 64 13.41 0.28 8.16
C VAL A 64 13.38 -0.46 6.82
N PRO A 65 14.48 -1.05 6.35
CA PRO A 65 14.48 -1.89 5.15
C PRO A 65 13.46 -3.03 5.29
N PHE A 66 12.66 -3.27 4.23
CA PHE A 66 11.53 -4.21 4.28
C PHE A 66 11.91 -5.60 4.80
N LEU A 67 13.02 -6.20 4.33
CA LEU A 67 13.46 -7.52 4.79
C LEU A 67 13.75 -7.57 6.29
N ILE A 68 14.33 -6.50 6.83
CA ILE A 68 14.64 -6.40 8.28
C ILE A 68 13.33 -6.22 9.05
N LEU A 69 12.45 -5.33 8.60
CA LEU A 69 11.15 -5.10 9.22
C LEU A 69 10.34 -6.40 9.26
N MET A 70 10.35 -7.17 8.18
CA MET A 70 9.65 -8.44 8.07
C MET A 70 10.11 -9.44 9.16
N ILE A 71 11.42 -9.54 9.41
CA ILE A 71 11.99 -10.39 10.45
C ILE A 71 11.60 -9.87 11.85
N CYS A 72 11.67 -8.56 12.07
CA CYS A 72 11.25 -7.94 13.33
C CYS A 72 9.76 -8.19 13.65
N VAL A 73 8.92 -8.34 12.63
CA VAL A 73 7.48 -8.57 12.76
C VAL A 73 7.12 -10.06 12.94
N PHE A 74 8.07 -11.00 12.86
CA PHE A 74 7.82 -12.44 13.04
C PHE A 74 7.08 -12.81 14.34
N PRO A 75 7.39 -12.24 15.52
CA PRO A 75 6.63 -12.52 16.72
C PRO A 75 5.14 -12.18 16.58
N LEU A 76 4.85 -11.01 15.98
CA LEU A 76 3.47 -10.58 15.70
C LEU A 76 2.80 -11.48 14.66
N THR A 77 3.52 -11.84 13.58
CA THR A 77 3.02 -12.76 12.55
C THR A 77 2.65 -14.10 13.15
N ARG A 78 3.51 -14.64 14.01
CA ARG A 78 3.25 -15.93 14.69
C ARG A 78 2.06 -15.85 15.63
N ALA A 79 1.88 -14.73 16.33
CA ALA A 79 0.74 -14.53 17.21
C ALA A 79 -0.59 -14.48 16.45
N ILE A 80 -0.63 -13.89 15.23
CA ILE A 80 -1.84 -13.71 14.43
C ILE A 80 -2.14 -14.96 13.57
N VAL A 81 -1.11 -15.50 12.89
CA VAL A 81 -1.27 -16.57 11.87
C VAL A 81 -0.87 -17.94 12.38
N GLY A 82 -0.15 -18.03 13.50
CA GLY A 82 0.38 -19.28 14.07
C GLY A 82 1.70 -19.75 13.47
N THR A 83 2.13 -19.17 12.33
CA THR A 83 3.38 -19.51 11.63
C THR A 83 4.04 -18.24 11.10
N THR A 84 5.35 -18.32 10.83
CA THR A 84 6.13 -17.24 10.20
C THR A 84 6.48 -17.55 8.74
N VAL A 85 6.12 -18.75 8.25
CA VAL A 85 6.47 -19.23 6.91
C VAL A 85 5.19 -19.50 6.11
N GLY A 86 5.26 -19.28 4.81
CA GLY A 86 4.16 -19.52 3.86
C GLY A 86 3.42 -18.26 3.45
N THR A 87 2.58 -18.41 2.45
CA THR A 87 1.87 -17.32 1.75
C THR A 87 1.02 -16.48 2.69
N LYS A 88 0.27 -17.09 3.60
CA LYS A 88 -0.58 -16.38 4.56
C LYS A 88 0.23 -15.59 5.59
N ALA A 89 1.36 -16.14 6.04
CA ALA A 89 2.24 -15.48 7.00
C ALA A 89 2.87 -14.19 6.44
N THR A 90 3.06 -14.13 5.13
CA THR A 90 3.65 -12.97 4.44
C THR A 90 2.75 -11.72 4.49
N ILE A 91 1.43 -11.89 4.63
CA ILE A 91 0.47 -10.77 4.63
C ILE A 91 0.73 -9.82 5.80
N VAL A 92 0.98 -10.35 7.01
CA VAL A 92 1.14 -9.51 8.21
C VAL A 92 2.32 -8.53 8.09
N PRO A 93 3.56 -8.97 7.79
CA PRO A 93 4.68 -8.04 7.64
C PRO A 93 4.52 -7.11 6.43
N LEU A 94 3.86 -7.54 5.34
CA LEU A 94 3.55 -6.65 4.22
C LEU A 94 2.61 -5.53 4.63
N VAL A 95 1.57 -5.82 5.41
CA VAL A 95 0.66 -4.81 5.93
C VAL A 95 1.39 -3.84 6.84
N VAL A 96 2.21 -4.35 7.78
CA VAL A 96 2.98 -3.50 8.71
C VAL A 96 3.95 -2.57 7.97
N ALA A 97 4.58 -3.04 6.89
CA ALA A 97 5.46 -2.21 6.06
C ALA A 97 4.68 -1.20 5.20
N ALA A 98 3.52 -1.59 4.69
CA ALA A 98 2.82 -0.82 3.68
C ALA A 98 1.85 0.23 4.27
N PHE A 99 1.21 -0.02 5.45
CA PHE A 99 0.23 0.95 5.96
C PHE A 99 0.81 2.35 6.26
N PRO A 100 2.06 2.52 6.77
CA PRO A 100 2.62 3.85 6.96
C PRO A 100 2.96 4.54 5.63
N PHE A 101 3.34 3.74 4.63
CA PHE A 101 3.56 4.22 3.27
C PHE A 101 2.24 4.68 2.63
N VAL A 102 1.17 3.89 2.75
CA VAL A 102 -0.18 4.26 2.31
C VAL A 102 -0.66 5.53 3.01
N ALA A 103 -0.45 5.66 4.32
CA ALA A 103 -0.82 6.87 5.05
C ALA A 103 -0.16 8.13 4.49
N ARG A 104 1.13 8.06 4.13
CA ARG A 104 1.83 9.19 3.48
C ARG A 104 1.34 9.48 2.07
N LEU A 105 1.02 8.46 1.29
CA LEU A 105 0.44 8.66 -0.04
C LEU A 105 -0.95 9.32 0.05
N VAL A 106 -1.77 8.92 1.02
CA VAL A 106 -3.07 9.55 1.28
C VAL A 106 -2.89 10.99 1.73
N GLU A 107 -1.98 11.24 2.67
CA GLU A 107 -1.65 12.59 3.12
C GLU A 107 -1.23 13.49 1.93
N THR A 108 -0.32 13.00 1.08
CA THR A 108 0.12 13.77 -0.10
C THR A 108 -1.04 14.08 -1.02
N SER A 109 -1.89 13.09 -1.33
CA SER A 109 -3.05 13.30 -2.19
C SER A 109 -4.06 14.30 -1.61
N LEU A 110 -4.26 14.29 -0.28
CA LEU A 110 -5.19 15.22 0.37
C LEU A 110 -4.63 16.65 0.49
N ARG A 111 -3.29 16.80 0.58
CA ARG A 111 -2.63 18.10 0.60
C ARG A 111 -2.61 18.81 -0.77
N GLU A 112 -2.96 18.10 -1.85
CA GLU A 112 -3.15 18.69 -3.18
C GLU A 112 -4.50 19.42 -3.34
N LEU A 113 -5.39 19.29 -2.34
CA LEU A 113 -6.67 19.98 -2.34
C LEU A 113 -6.47 21.49 -2.12
N ASP A 114 -7.16 22.30 -2.92
CA ASP A 114 -7.18 23.75 -2.75
C ASP A 114 -7.81 24.12 -1.40
N GLU A 115 -7.12 24.92 -0.62
CA GLU A 115 -7.57 25.36 0.72
C GLU A 115 -8.90 26.11 0.63
N GLY A 116 -9.15 26.87 -0.44
CA GLY A 116 -10.39 27.62 -0.66
C GLY A 116 -11.63 26.71 -0.73
N VAL A 117 -11.48 25.45 -1.17
CA VAL A 117 -12.59 24.48 -1.17
C VAL A 117 -12.97 24.08 0.28
N VAL A 118 -11.96 23.93 1.13
CA VAL A 118 -12.17 23.61 2.55
C VAL A 118 -12.76 24.82 3.28
N GLU A 119 -12.24 26.03 3.04
CA GLU A 119 -12.75 27.28 3.63
C GLU A 119 -14.20 27.55 3.23
N ALA A 120 -14.56 27.32 1.95
CA ALA A 120 -15.93 27.45 1.49
C ALA A 120 -16.88 26.48 2.21
N ALA A 121 -16.47 25.23 2.42
CA ALA A 121 -17.26 24.25 3.16
C ALA A 121 -17.42 24.64 4.64
N GLN A 122 -16.36 25.17 5.27
CA GLN A 122 -16.41 25.69 6.64
C GLN A 122 -17.38 26.89 6.76
N SER A 123 -17.30 27.82 5.80
CA SER A 123 -18.17 29.00 5.75
C SER A 123 -19.66 28.63 5.60
N MET A 124 -19.96 27.49 4.97
CA MET A 124 -21.32 26.93 4.88
C MET A 124 -21.75 26.17 6.15
N GLY A 125 -20.92 26.12 7.19
CA GLY A 125 -21.24 25.46 8.46
C GLY A 125 -21.08 23.94 8.43
N ALA A 126 -20.30 23.38 7.49
CA ALA A 126 -20.04 21.95 7.44
C ALA A 126 -19.20 21.49 8.64
N THR A 127 -19.57 20.36 9.24
CA THR A 127 -18.81 19.76 10.33
C THR A 127 -17.49 19.14 9.82
N PRO A 128 -16.43 19.01 10.64
CA PRO A 128 -15.16 18.38 10.24
C PRO A 128 -15.35 17.02 9.55
N PHE A 129 -16.23 16.17 10.06
CA PHE A 129 -16.53 14.87 9.46
C PHE A 129 -17.17 15.00 8.06
N GLN A 130 -18.07 15.98 7.89
CA GLN A 130 -18.67 16.27 6.58
C GLN A 130 -17.64 16.78 5.60
N ILE A 131 -16.74 17.65 6.03
CA ILE A 131 -15.64 18.17 5.18
C ILE A 131 -14.75 17.01 4.72
N ILE A 132 -14.32 16.15 5.63
CA ILE A 132 -13.48 14.99 5.28
C ILE A 132 -14.18 14.07 4.29
N THR A 133 -15.42 13.65 4.60
CA THR A 133 -16.10 12.58 3.85
C THR A 133 -16.80 13.05 2.59
N LYS A 134 -17.27 14.30 2.54
CA LYS A 134 -18.04 14.84 1.40
C LYS A 134 -17.26 15.81 0.52
N VAL A 135 -16.14 16.32 1.01
CA VAL A 135 -15.31 17.30 0.28
C VAL A 135 -13.93 16.74 0.01
N MET A 136 -13.10 16.53 1.07
CA MET A 136 -11.69 16.16 0.89
C MET A 136 -11.53 14.84 0.16
N ILE A 137 -12.14 13.75 0.62
CA ILE A 137 -11.99 12.42 0.01
C ILE A 137 -12.55 12.39 -1.41
N PRO A 138 -13.78 12.86 -1.70
CA PRO A 138 -14.32 12.82 -3.04
C PRO A 138 -13.59 13.71 -4.05
N GLU A 139 -13.07 14.85 -3.62
CA GLU A 139 -12.37 15.77 -4.51
C GLU A 139 -10.96 15.29 -4.85
N CYS A 140 -10.29 14.63 -3.88
CA CYS A 140 -8.97 14.02 -4.06
C CYS A 140 -9.03 12.59 -4.61
N LEU A 141 -10.20 12.06 -4.97
CA LEU A 141 -10.39 10.68 -5.39
C LEU A 141 -9.45 10.23 -6.52
N PRO A 142 -9.20 11.02 -7.58
CA PRO A 142 -8.26 10.64 -8.63
C PRO A 142 -6.83 10.44 -8.10
N GLY A 143 -6.34 11.35 -7.27
CA GLY A 143 -5.04 11.27 -6.60
C GLY A 143 -4.95 10.07 -5.66
N LEU A 144 -6.00 9.80 -4.89
CA LEU A 144 -6.08 8.64 -4.01
C LEU A 144 -6.01 7.31 -4.79
N ILE A 145 -6.72 7.20 -5.93
CA ILE A 145 -6.66 6.00 -6.78
C ILE A 145 -5.24 5.81 -7.34
N SER A 146 -4.59 6.88 -7.81
CA SER A 146 -3.21 6.84 -8.29
C SER A 146 -2.24 6.40 -7.19
N SER A 147 -2.40 6.96 -6.00
CA SER A 147 -1.62 6.61 -4.80
C SER A 147 -1.81 5.15 -4.39
N MET A 148 -3.03 4.63 -4.44
CA MET A 148 -3.32 3.22 -4.17
C MET A 148 -2.72 2.29 -5.22
N THR A 149 -2.73 2.70 -6.47
CA THR A 149 -2.06 1.95 -7.56
C THR A 149 -0.55 1.85 -7.30
N THR A 150 0.07 2.96 -6.89
CA THR A 150 1.48 3.00 -6.50
C THR A 150 1.76 2.10 -5.30
N ALA A 151 0.90 2.12 -4.28
CA ALA A 151 1.02 1.26 -3.12
C ALA A 151 0.96 -0.22 -3.51
N LEU A 152 -0.01 -0.60 -4.33
CA LEU A 152 -0.22 -1.97 -4.80
C LEU A 152 1.01 -2.48 -5.58
N THR A 153 1.53 -1.71 -6.51
CA THR A 153 2.73 -2.09 -7.30
C THR A 153 3.98 -2.20 -6.42
N THR A 154 4.12 -1.35 -5.40
CA THR A 154 5.20 -1.43 -4.41
C THR A 154 5.07 -2.71 -3.57
N ILE A 155 3.87 -3.09 -3.15
CA ILE A 155 3.61 -4.31 -2.38
C ILE A 155 3.92 -5.56 -3.20
N ILE A 156 3.73 -5.57 -4.54
CA ILE A 156 4.19 -6.67 -5.41
C ILE A 156 5.71 -6.87 -5.26
N GLY A 157 6.48 -5.78 -5.33
CA GLY A 157 7.93 -5.82 -5.13
C GLY A 157 8.32 -6.39 -3.76
N TYR A 158 7.66 -5.97 -2.69
CA TYR A 158 7.87 -6.49 -1.33
C TYR A 158 7.45 -7.96 -1.22
N SER A 159 6.35 -8.38 -1.86
CA SER A 159 5.91 -9.78 -1.87
C SER A 159 6.93 -10.70 -2.55
N ALA A 160 7.59 -10.21 -3.61
CA ALA A 160 8.68 -10.96 -4.24
C ALA A 160 9.88 -11.15 -3.29
N MET A 161 10.23 -10.13 -2.50
CA MET A 161 11.30 -10.22 -1.50
C MET A 161 10.96 -11.20 -0.36
N SER A 162 9.68 -11.39 -0.02
CA SER A 162 9.26 -12.35 1.01
C SER A 162 9.62 -13.80 0.68
N GLY A 163 9.87 -14.09 -0.59
CA GLY A 163 10.39 -15.39 -1.03
C GLY A 163 11.71 -15.79 -0.36
N VAL A 164 12.54 -14.84 0.08
CA VAL A 164 13.81 -15.09 0.80
C VAL A 164 13.58 -15.84 2.10
N ILE A 165 12.50 -15.53 2.82
CA ILE A 165 12.20 -16.08 4.15
C ILE A 165 11.10 -17.14 4.11
N GLY A 166 10.87 -17.75 2.96
CA GLY A 166 9.90 -18.84 2.83
C GLY A 166 8.46 -18.39 2.61
N GLY A 167 8.23 -17.18 2.12
CA GLY A 167 6.96 -16.74 1.57
C GLY A 167 6.53 -17.58 0.37
N GLY A 168 5.37 -17.27 -0.21
CA GLY A 168 4.85 -17.92 -1.43
C GLY A 168 5.09 -17.12 -2.71
N GLY A 169 4.45 -17.55 -3.79
CA GLY A 169 4.33 -16.82 -5.03
C GLY A 169 5.55 -16.86 -5.96
N LEU A 170 5.53 -15.96 -6.94
CA LEU A 170 6.56 -15.88 -7.99
C LEU A 170 7.95 -15.56 -7.41
N GLY A 171 8.03 -14.77 -6.35
CA GLY A 171 9.29 -14.44 -5.69
C GLY A 171 9.99 -15.66 -5.12
N LYS A 172 9.25 -16.58 -4.48
CA LYS A 172 9.77 -17.85 -3.99
C LYS A 172 10.34 -18.71 -5.11
N ILE A 173 9.62 -18.81 -6.23
CA ILE A 173 10.07 -19.60 -7.38
C ILE A 173 11.35 -18.97 -7.96
N ALA A 174 11.37 -17.66 -8.18
CA ALA A 174 12.54 -16.95 -8.70
C ALA A 174 13.80 -17.20 -7.85
N LEU A 175 13.67 -17.15 -6.53
CA LEU A 175 14.77 -17.38 -5.61
C LEU A 175 15.15 -18.86 -5.49
N SER A 176 14.17 -19.75 -5.24
CA SER A 176 14.45 -21.15 -4.94
C SER A 176 14.98 -21.94 -6.14
N TYR A 177 14.47 -21.65 -7.34
CA TYR A 177 14.88 -22.35 -8.56
C TYR A 177 15.79 -21.48 -9.42
N GLY A 178 15.46 -20.21 -9.60
CA GLY A 178 16.23 -19.28 -10.42
C GLY A 178 17.60 -19.01 -9.82
N TYR A 179 17.64 -18.51 -8.58
CA TYR A 179 18.88 -18.07 -7.94
C TYR A 179 19.64 -19.24 -7.29
N TYR A 180 19.04 -19.97 -6.35
CA TYR A 180 19.77 -21.00 -5.59
C TYR A 180 20.10 -22.26 -6.40
N ARG A 181 19.34 -22.57 -7.44
CA ARG A 181 19.61 -23.72 -8.35
C ARG A 181 20.19 -23.30 -9.69
N TYR A 182 20.56 -22.02 -9.85
CA TYR A 182 21.18 -21.46 -11.06
C TYR A 182 20.36 -21.70 -12.35
N GLN A 183 19.03 -21.81 -12.24
CA GLN A 183 18.14 -21.99 -13.39
C GLN A 183 17.68 -20.61 -13.92
N THR A 184 18.55 -19.91 -14.63
CA THR A 184 18.34 -18.54 -15.14
C THR A 184 17.06 -18.41 -15.95
N ASN A 185 16.69 -19.43 -16.74
CA ASN A 185 15.44 -19.42 -17.52
C ASN A 185 14.20 -19.27 -16.63
N ILE A 186 14.16 -19.95 -15.49
CA ILE A 186 13.04 -19.86 -14.54
C ILE A 186 13.01 -18.46 -13.91
N MET A 187 14.17 -17.92 -13.58
CA MET A 187 14.27 -16.56 -13.04
C MET A 187 13.72 -15.52 -14.02
N ILE A 188 14.12 -15.60 -15.30
CA ILE A 188 13.65 -14.67 -16.34
C ILE A 188 12.12 -14.79 -16.51
N VAL A 189 11.57 -16.00 -16.54
CA VAL A 189 10.11 -16.20 -16.63
C VAL A 189 9.40 -15.57 -15.46
N CYS A 190 9.88 -15.76 -14.21
CA CYS A 190 9.27 -15.13 -13.04
C CYS A 190 9.34 -13.60 -13.09
N VAL A 191 10.46 -13.04 -13.55
CA VAL A 191 10.60 -11.58 -13.72
C VAL A 191 9.60 -11.05 -14.75
N VAL A 192 9.48 -11.70 -15.91
CA VAL A 192 8.51 -11.31 -16.94
C VAL A 192 7.08 -11.37 -16.40
N LEU A 193 6.72 -12.43 -15.67
CA LEU A 193 5.39 -12.56 -15.07
C LEU A 193 5.11 -11.48 -14.02
N LEU A 194 6.09 -11.14 -13.17
CA LEU A 194 5.95 -10.04 -12.22
C LEU A 194 5.78 -8.69 -12.92
N VAL A 195 6.57 -8.41 -13.97
CA VAL A 195 6.45 -7.19 -14.77
C VAL A 195 5.06 -7.10 -15.41
N LEU A 196 4.58 -8.18 -16.02
CA LEU A 196 3.24 -8.22 -16.62
C LEU A 196 2.15 -7.97 -15.57
N MET A 197 2.28 -8.56 -14.39
CA MET A 197 1.33 -8.34 -13.28
C MET A 197 1.33 -6.87 -12.84
N VAL A 198 2.50 -6.25 -12.66
CA VAL A 198 2.62 -4.82 -12.33
C VAL A 198 1.99 -3.96 -13.41
N GLN A 199 2.25 -4.25 -14.70
CA GLN A 199 1.68 -3.48 -15.83
C GLN A 199 0.15 -3.56 -15.88
N VAL A 200 -0.44 -4.72 -15.61
CA VAL A 200 -1.89 -4.87 -15.54
C VAL A 200 -2.46 -3.99 -14.43
N PHE A 201 -1.92 -4.07 -13.22
CA PHE A 201 -2.41 -3.24 -12.11
C PHE A 201 -2.21 -1.75 -12.36
N GLN A 202 -1.05 -1.36 -12.91
CA GLN A 202 -0.76 0.03 -13.25
C GLN A 202 -1.72 0.58 -14.30
N THR A 203 -1.98 -0.19 -15.36
CA THR A 203 -2.90 0.22 -16.44
C THR A 203 -4.32 0.37 -15.93
N VAL A 204 -4.80 -0.61 -15.15
CA VAL A 204 -6.15 -0.56 -14.55
C VAL A 204 -6.27 0.61 -13.59
N GLY A 205 -5.29 0.80 -12.71
CA GLY A 205 -5.29 1.90 -11.74
C GLY A 205 -5.26 3.28 -12.41
N THR A 206 -4.39 3.48 -13.39
CA THR A 206 -4.32 4.74 -14.17
C THR A 206 -5.63 4.99 -14.92
N PHE A 207 -6.23 3.96 -15.52
CA PHE A 207 -7.53 4.09 -16.19
C PHE A 207 -8.63 4.56 -15.23
N TRP A 208 -8.70 3.99 -14.03
CA TRP A 208 -9.68 4.40 -13.02
C TRP A 208 -9.40 5.81 -12.47
N ALA A 209 -8.13 6.16 -12.25
CA ALA A 209 -7.73 7.49 -11.79
C ALA A 209 -8.16 8.56 -12.79
N THR A 210 -7.81 8.40 -14.07
CA THR A 210 -8.19 9.35 -15.13
C THR A 210 -9.69 9.44 -15.36
N ARG A 211 -10.43 8.31 -15.25
CA ARG A 211 -11.89 8.31 -15.39
C ARG A 211 -12.59 9.01 -14.23
N SER A 212 -11.99 8.99 -13.05
CA SER A 212 -12.51 9.65 -11.83
C SER A 212 -12.19 11.14 -11.80
N ASP A 213 -11.26 11.61 -12.62
CA ASP A 213 -10.88 13.02 -12.69
C ASP A 213 -11.93 13.84 -13.43
N LYS A 214 -12.68 14.61 -12.65
CA LYS A 214 -13.71 15.53 -13.17
C LYS A 214 -13.13 16.71 -13.96
N ARG A 215 -11.85 17.06 -13.71
CA ARG A 215 -11.18 18.20 -14.37
C ARG A 215 -10.84 17.87 -15.83
N LEU A 216 -10.70 16.58 -16.17
CA LEU A 216 -10.44 16.10 -17.52
C LEU A 216 -11.72 15.88 -18.36
N ARG A 217 -12.90 15.95 -17.74
CA ARG A 217 -14.18 15.89 -18.45
C ARG A 217 -14.52 17.26 -18.99
N LYS A 218 -13.98 17.57 -20.19
CA LYS A 218 -14.48 18.65 -21.06
C LYS A 218 -15.66 18.15 -21.89
#